data_027a60c09f5e669e9d969fe5beb06d41
#
_entry.id   027a60c09f5e669e9d969fe5beb06d41
#
_cell.length_a   1.000
_cell.length_b   1.000
_cell.length_c   1.000
_cell.angle_alpha   90.00
_cell.angle_beta   90.00
_cell.angle_gamma   90.00
#
_symmetry.space_group_name_H-M   'P 1'
#
loop_
_entity.id
_entity.type
_entity.pdbx_description
1 polymer ?
#
loop_
_entity_poly.entity_id
_entity_poly.type
_entity_poly.pdbx_seq_one_letter_code
_entity_poly.pdbx_strand_id
1 'polypeptide(L)' 'MQSKEVYQYMRVQLDSMRLCIELDAKHAMMDNDIDAYYTLNPLSQEISTCIRRVDALIKLIDARGKTEPKGDGGNGDV' A
#
# COMPACT_ATOMS: atom_id res chain seq x y z
N MET A 1 11.84 0.73 12.45
CA MET A 1 11.00 0.69 11.25
C MET A 1 11.66 -0.22 10.22
N GLN A 2 10.86 -0.97 9.48
CA GLN A 2 11.39 -1.85 8.44
C GLN A 2 12.04 -1.04 7.33
N SER A 3 12.83 -1.71 6.50
CA SER A 3 13.48 -1.05 5.37
C SER A 3 12.44 -0.66 4.32
N LYS A 4 12.83 0.30 3.47
CA LYS A 4 11.99 0.75 2.36
C LYS A 4 11.60 -0.42 1.45
N GLU A 5 12.53 -1.35 1.19
CA GLU A 5 12.29 -2.48 0.31
C GLU A 5 11.17 -3.39 0.83
N VAL A 6 11.09 -3.57 2.15
CA VAL A 6 10.00 -4.35 2.74
C VAL A 6 8.65 -3.70 2.44
N TYR A 7 8.56 -2.39 2.60
CA TYR A 7 7.30 -1.68 2.33
C TYR A 7 6.98 -1.64 0.85
N GLN A 8 7.99 -1.56 -0.03
CA GLN A 8 7.77 -1.67 -1.46
C GLN A 8 7.20 -3.04 -1.83
N TYR A 9 7.71 -4.11 -1.21
CA TYR A 9 7.19 -5.45 -1.42
C TYR A 9 5.74 -5.55 -0.94
N MET A 10 5.44 -5.02 0.24
CA MET A 10 4.07 -5.01 0.77
C MET A 10 3.13 -4.28 -0.18
N ARG A 11 3.59 -3.17 -0.74
CA ARG A 11 2.79 -2.38 -1.67
C ARG A 11 2.45 -3.18 -2.92
N VAL A 12 3.40 -3.93 -3.45
CA VAL A 12 3.15 -4.81 -4.61
C VAL A 12 2.14 -5.89 -4.26
N GLN A 13 2.26 -6.51 -3.08
CA GLN A 13 1.32 -7.54 -2.63
C GLN A 13 -0.09 -6.97 -2.47
N LEU A 14 -0.20 -5.79 -1.86
CA LEU A 14 -1.50 -5.13 -1.68
C LEU A 14 -2.14 -4.81 -3.03
N ASP A 15 -1.34 -4.35 -4.00
CA ASP A 15 -1.86 -4.03 -5.32
C ASP A 15 -2.40 -5.27 -6.03
N SER A 16 -1.69 -6.40 -5.92
CA SER A 16 -2.16 -7.67 -6.48
C SER A 16 -3.46 -8.12 -5.82
N MET A 17 -3.54 -7.99 -4.49
CA MET A 17 -4.76 -8.35 -3.74
C MET A 17 -5.93 -7.48 -4.19
N ARG A 18 -5.71 -6.18 -4.33
CA ARG A 18 -6.74 -5.24 -4.77
C ARG A 18 -7.28 -5.62 -6.14
N LEU A 19 -6.38 -5.94 -7.08
CA LEU A 19 -6.78 -6.32 -8.43
C LEU A 19 -7.63 -7.59 -8.43
N CYS A 20 -7.26 -8.59 -7.64
CA CYS A 20 -8.04 -9.82 -7.54
C CYS A 20 -9.44 -9.55 -6.98
N ILE A 21 -9.53 -8.71 -5.96
CA ILE A 21 -10.81 -8.39 -5.34
C ILE A 21 -11.69 -7.59 -6.29
N GLU A 22 -11.09 -6.65 -7.02
CA GLU A 22 -11.84 -5.86 -8.01
C GLU A 22 -12.38 -6.73 -9.13
N LEU A 23 -11.60 -7.71 -9.56
CA LEU A 23 -12.07 -8.65 -10.59
C LEU A 23 -13.23 -9.49 -10.07
N ASP A 24 -13.12 -10.00 -8.84
CA ASP A 24 -14.21 -10.77 -8.23
C ASP A 24 -15.47 -9.92 -8.05
N ALA A 25 -15.31 -8.65 -7.66
CA ALA A 25 -16.44 -7.74 -7.52
C ALA A 25 -17.13 -7.50 -8.87
N LYS A 26 -16.33 -7.38 -9.92
CA LYS A 26 -16.87 -7.21 -11.26
C LYS A 26 -17.67 -8.44 -11.69
N HIS A 27 -17.14 -9.64 -11.43
CA HIS A 27 -17.84 -10.87 -11.75
C HIS A 27 -19.12 -11.01 -10.93
N ALA A 28 -19.07 -10.65 -9.66
CA ALA A 28 -20.26 -10.67 -8.81
C ALA A 28 -21.36 -9.76 -9.37
N MET A 29 -20.98 -8.58 -9.83
CA MET A 29 -21.94 -7.66 -10.44
C MET A 29 -22.54 -8.24 -11.71
N MET A 30 -21.70 -8.85 -12.57
CA MET A 30 -22.16 -9.46 -13.82
C MET A 30 -23.07 -10.64 -13.56
N ASP A 31 -22.82 -11.40 -12.50
CA ASP A 31 -23.63 -12.57 -12.13
C ASP A 31 -24.83 -12.19 -11.26
N ASN A 32 -25.03 -10.90 -11.00
CA ASN A 32 -26.11 -10.40 -10.16
C ASN A 32 -26.03 -10.91 -8.74
N ASP A 33 -24.82 -11.20 -8.27
CA ASP A 33 -24.57 -11.64 -6.90
C ASP A 33 -24.33 -10.40 -6.02
N ILE A 34 -25.44 -9.84 -5.56
CA ILE A 34 -25.43 -8.56 -4.86
C ILE A 34 -24.70 -8.66 -3.53
N ASP A 35 -24.92 -9.76 -2.79
CA ASP A 35 -24.28 -9.96 -1.49
C ASP A 35 -22.76 -10.01 -1.63
N ALA A 36 -22.26 -10.74 -2.61
CA ALA A 36 -20.82 -10.79 -2.87
C ALA A 36 -20.28 -9.43 -3.26
N TYR A 37 -21.00 -8.71 -4.12
CA TYR A 37 -20.56 -7.38 -4.56
C TYR A 37 -20.43 -6.41 -3.37
N TYR A 38 -21.44 -6.36 -2.51
CA TYR A 38 -21.43 -5.46 -1.37
C TYR A 38 -20.44 -5.86 -0.29
N THR A 39 -19.94 -7.08 -0.32
CA THR A 39 -18.86 -7.52 0.57
C THR A 39 -17.49 -7.19 -0.03
N LEU A 40 -17.32 -7.43 -1.32
CA LEU A 40 -16.04 -7.26 -2.00
C LEU A 40 -15.68 -5.79 -2.24
N ASN A 41 -16.67 -4.96 -2.55
CA ASN A 41 -16.41 -3.57 -2.91
C ASN A 41 -15.79 -2.77 -1.76
N PRO A 42 -16.33 -2.82 -0.53
CA PRO A 42 -15.67 -2.15 0.59
C PRO A 42 -14.28 -2.71 0.89
N LEU A 43 -14.09 -4.02 0.72
CA LEU A 43 -12.78 -4.64 0.94
C LEU A 43 -11.75 -4.08 -0.01
N SER A 44 -12.09 -3.94 -1.29
CA SER A 44 -11.23 -3.32 -2.29
C SER A 44 -10.83 -1.90 -1.89
N GLN A 45 -11.79 -1.13 -1.38
CA GLN A 45 -11.52 0.25 -0.95
C GLN A 45 -10.62 0.29 0.27
N GLU A 46 -10.76 -0.64 1.20
CA GLU A 46 -9.90 -0.73 2.37
C GLU A 46 -8.47 -1.04 1.98
N ILE A 47 -8.29 -1.94 1.01
CA ILE A 47 -6.95 -2.25 0.51
C ILE A 47 -6.35 -1.03 -0.20
N SER A 48 -7.14 -0.30 -0.97
CA SER A 48 -6.67 0.94 -1.60
C SER A 48 -6.19 1.95 -0.57
N THR A 49 -6.89 2.04 0.57
CA THR A 49 -6.46 2.90 1.67
C THR A 49 -5.12 2.43 2.25
N CYS A 50 -4.96 1.11 2.42
CA CYS A 50 -3.68 0.56 2.89
C CYS A 50 -2.55 0.89 1.93
N ILE A 51 -2.79 0.80 0.62
CA ILE A 51 -1.79 1.15 -0.40
C ILE A 51 -1.35 2.60 -0.22
N ARG A 52 -2.30 3.54 -0.05
CA ARG A 52 -1.95 4.94 0.14
C ARG A 52 -1.12 5.16 1.40
N ARG A 53 -1.42 4.42 2.46
CA ARG A 53 -0.67 4.54 3.72
C ARG A 53 0.74 3.97 3.59
N VAL A 54 0.89 2.85 2.87
CA VAL A 54 2.20 2.28 2.60
C VAL A 54 3.02 3.23 1.72
N ASP A 55 2.41 3.82 0.70
CA ASP A 55 3.07 4.81 -0.16
C ASP A 55 3.54 6.02 0.66
N ALA A 56 2.71 6.49 1.58
CA ALA A 56 3.10 7.60 2.47
C ALA A 56 4.29 7.22 3.34
N LEU A 57 4.32 5.99 3.82
CA LEU A 57 5.43 5.50 4.63
C LEU A 57 6.72 5.43 3.83
N ILE A 58 6.65 4.95 2.59
CA ILE A 58 7.80 4.89 1.69
C ILE A 58 8.34 6.29 1.44
N LYS A 59 7.48 7.26 1.20
CA LYS A 59 7.89 8.65 1.00
C LYS A 59 8.55 9.22 2.25
N LEU A 60 8.04 8.87 3.42
CA LEU A 60 8.62 9.31 4.68
C LEU A 60 10.04 8.75 4.87
N ILE A 61 10.23 7.47 4.55
CA ILE A 61 11.54 6.83 4.63
C ILE A 61 12.51 7.51 3.66
N ASP A 62 12.07 7.77 2.43
CA ASP A 62 12.89 8.47 1.44
C ASP A 62 13.27 9.87 1.92
N ALA A 63 12.32 10.61 2.48
CA ALA A 63 12.58 11.96 2.97
C ALA A 63 13.61 11.94 4.10
N ARG A 64 13.49 11.00 5.02
CA ARG A 64 14.42 10.88 6.13
C ARG A 64 15.82 10.50 5.65
N GLY A 65 15.89 9.59 4.68
CA GLY A 65 17.18 9.20 4.10
C GLY A 65 17.88 10.37 3.42
N LYS A 66 17.13 11.27 2.82
CA LYS A 66 17.71 12.43 2.13
C LYS A 66 18.16 13.52 3.09
N THR A 67 17.49 13.65 4.25
CA THR A 67 17.76 14.73 5.17
C THR A 67 18.78 14.37 6.23
N GLU A 68 19.03 13.10 6.46
CA GLU A 68 20.02 12.67 7.43
C GLU A 68 21.44 12.87 6.89
N PRO A 69 22.31 13.52 7.65
CA PRO A 69 23.70 13.61 7.23
C PRO A 69 24.28 12.21 7.20
N LYS A 70 25.09 12.01 6.29
CA LYS A 70 25.72 10.70 6.21
C LYS A 70 26.84 10.64 7.19
N GLY A 71 26.34 11.17 8.09
CA GLY A 71 26.75 11.23 8.72
C GLY A 71 26.93 11.58 9.24
N ASP A 72 26.58 12.00 8.89
CA ASP A 72 26.60 12.32 9.31
C ASP A 72 26.47 12.55 9.92
N GLY A 73 26.65 12.49 9.89
CA GLY A 73 26.59 12.76 10.27
C GLY A 73 26.12 12.99 10.74
N GLY A 74 26.34 12.91 10.77
CA GLY A 74 26.12 13.12 11.05
C GLY A 74 25.52 13.34 11.46
N ASN A 75 25.83 13.32 11.56
CA ASN A 75 25.51 13.51 11.85
C ASN A 75 25.24 13.92 12.20
N GLY A 76 25.49 13.89 12.29
CA GLY A 76 25.47 14.31 12.32
C GLY A 76 25.25 14.91 12.57
N ASP A 77 25.50 15.00 12.57
CA ASP A 77 25.53 15.45 12.57
C ASP A 77 25.43 15.98 12.79
N VAL A 78 25.68 15.91 12.84
CA VAL A 78 25.68 16.36 12.59
C VAL A 78 25.72 16.40 12.84
#